data_7f595d69228e4b4983c34614dc6ba0ac
#
_entry.id   7f595d69228e4b4983c34614dc6ba0ac
#
_cell.length_a   1.000
_cell.length_b   1.000
_cell.length_c   1.000
_cell.angle_alpha   90.00
_cell.angle_beta   90.00
_cell.angle_gamma   90.00
#
_symmetry.space_group_name_H-M   'P 1'
#
loop_
_entity.id
_entity.type
_entity.pdbx_description
1 polymer ?
#
loop_
_entity_poly.entity_id
_entity_poly.type
_entity_poly.pdbx_seq_one_letter_code
_entity_poly.pdbx_strand_id
1 'polypeptide(L)'
;MSKFFTFKKLKGQKGFTLIELLVVIAIIGILSAVGIPAYQGFQQKAKYNAAKANFTNAKSFIMAEISKCNGNDNTLAFVDALNADYTMDVVCPVGSATGGRDAALGYFRQIMWDKFKNPYNPKKGVVIDAADIGSAKTAATLATTTSEHLGFMALTPGKTDISMRLTINIGTQTGVGTNELLSQEIGINE
;
A
#
# COMPACT_ATOMS: atom_id res chain seq x y z
N MET A 1 43.87 54.35 0.99
CA MET A 1 43.79 53.58 -0.25
C MET A 1 42.34 53.21 -0.50
N SER A 2 41.66 54.00 -1.32
CA SER A 2 40.22 53.79 -1.63
C SER A 2 40.11 52.89 -2.87
N LYS A 3 39.58 51.67 -2.73
CA LYS A 3 39.32 50.79 -3.87
C LYS A 3 37.96 51.18 -4.46
N PHE A 4 37.97 51.81 -5.62
CA PHE A 4 36.77 52.04 -6.42
C PHE A 4 36.28 50.72 -6.98
N PHE A 5 35.08 50.31 -6.59
CA PHE A 5 34.36 49.19 -7.22
C PHE A 5 33.80 49.67 -8.56
N THR A 6 34.37 49.17 -9.64
CA THR A 6 33.88 49.44 -11.01
C THR A 6 32.71 48.49 -11.27
N PHE A 7 31.48 48.98 -11.29
CA PHE A 7 30.32 48.20 -11.72
C PHE A 7 30.42 47.92 -13.22
N LYS A 8 30.65 46.67 -13.56
CA LYS A 8 30.64 46.19 -14.94
C LYS A 8 29.20 46.34 -15.48
N LYS A 9 29.00 47.22 -16.45
CA LYS A 9 27.72 47.46 -17.12
C LYS A 9 27.24 46.18 -17.77
N LEU A 10 26.20 45.53 -17.22
CA LEU A 10 25.58 44.36 -17.79
C LEU A 10 25.00 44.76 -19.14
N LYS A 11 25.47 44.10 -20.22
CA LYS A 11 24.88 44.23 -21.56
C LYS A 11 23.41 44.04 -21.49
N GLY A 12 22.61 44.96 -22.08
CA GLY A 12 21.17 44.99 -22.02
C GLY A 12 20.54 43.64 -22.36
N GLN A 13 19.96 43.01 -21.35
CA GLN A 13 19.07 41.84 -21.56
C GLN A 13 17.80 42.36 -22.20
N LYS A 14 17.45 41.80 -23.34
CA LYS A 14 16.14 42.07 -23.95
C LYS A 14 15.07 41.56 -22.97
N GLY A 15 14.29 42.45 -22.41
CA GLY A 15 13.15 42.07 -21.56
C GLY A 15 12.04 41.46 -22.39
N PHE A 16 11.26 40.57 -21.76
CA PHE A 16 10.06 40.01 -22.34
C PHE A 16 8.99 41.10 -22.51
N THR A 17 8.23 41.01 -23.59
CA THR A 17 7.07 41.88 -23.80
C THR A 17 5.90 41.38 -22.96
N LEU A 18 5.02 42.30 -22.56
CA LEU A 18 3.80 41.99 -21.80
C LEU A 18 2.90 41.01 -22.54
N ILE A 19 2.84 41.13 -23.87
CA ILE A 19 2.00 40.27 -24.72
C ILE A 19 2.59 38.82 -24.80
N GLU A 20 3.88 38.67 -24.86
CA GLU A 20 4.52 37.34 -24.83
C GLU A 20 4.18 36.59 -23.55
N LEU A 21 4.23 37.26 -22.40
CA LEU A 21 3.86 36.66 -21.13
C LEU A 21 2.36 36.31 -21.08
N LEU A 22 1.51 37.21 -21.57
CA LEU A 22 0.07 37.00 -21.56
C LEU A 22 -0.35 35.80 -22.41
N VAL A 23 0.21 35.65 -23.60
CA VAL A 23 -0.08 34.50 -24.48
C VAL A 23 0.35 33.19 -23.84
N VAL A 24 1.54 33.16 -23.20
CA VAL A 24 2.03 31.93 -22.54
C VAL A 24 1.10 31.51 -21.40
N ILE A 25 0.69 32.41 -20.52
CA ILE A 25 -0.23 32.04 -19.42
C ILE A 25 -1.60 31.63 -19.93
N ALA A 26 -2.10 32.22 -21.03
CA ALA A 26 -3.35 31.84 -21.64
C ALA A 26 -3.29 30.39 -22.18
N ILE A 27 -2.21 30.02 -22.87
CA ILE A 27 -2.02 28.67 -23.38
C ILE A 27 -1.89 27.67 -22.23
N ILE A 28 -1.08 27.95 -21.21
CA ILE A 28 -0.94 27.10 -20.02
C ILE A 28 -2.29 26.94 -19.32
N GLY A 29 -3.09 28.00 -19.20
CA GLY A 29 -4.42 27.97 -18.62
C GLY A 29 -5.35 26.99 -19.32
N ILE A 30 -5.40 27.04 -20.66
CA ILE A 30 -6.24 26.14 -21.46
C ILE A 30 -5.75 24.68 -21.33
N LEU A 31 -4.44 24.44 -21.44
CA LEU A 31 -3.88 23.10 -21.31
C LEU A 31 -4.10 22.50 -19.91
N SER A 32 -3.98 23.33 -18.87
CA SER A 32 -4.18 22.89 -17.49
C SER A 32 -5.65 22.55 -17.22
N ALA A 33 -6.60 23.26 -17.80
CA ALA A 33 -8.02 23.02 -17.60
C ALA A 33 -8.45 21.61 -18.05
N VAL A 34 -7.83 21.07 -19.10
CA VAL A 34 -8.10 19.73 -19.60
C VAL A 34 -7.14 18.68 -19.00
N GLY A 35 -5.88 19.05 -18.83
CA GLY A 35 -4.82 18.14 -18.40
C GLY A 35 -4.94 17.69 -16.95
N ILE A 36 -5.33 18.59 -16.03
CA ILE A 36 -5.40 18.27 -14.60
C ILE A 36 -6.47 17.19 -14.30
N PRO A 37 -7.72 17.29 -14.76
CA PRO A 37 -8.73 16.26 -14.52
C PRO A 37 -8.35 14.91 -15.11
N ALA A 38 -7.82 14.92 -16.33
CA ALA A 38 -7.36 13.69 -16.97
C ALA A 38 -6.24 13.00 -16.18
N TYR A 39 -5.26 13.75 -15.69
CA TYR A 39 -4.16 13.23 -14.87
C TYR A 39 -4.66 12.62 -13.56
N GLN A 40 -5.62 13.25 -12.89
CA GLN A 40 -6.23 12.73 -11.66
C GLN A 40 -6.90 11.38 -11.90
N GLY A 41 -7.60 11.21 -13.02
CA GLY A 41 -8.20 9.93 -13.40
C GLY A 41 -7.18 8.83 -13.62
N PHE A 42 -6.06 9.14 -14.28
CA PHE A 42 -4.96 8.17 -14.46
C PHE A 42 -4.30 7.79 -13.13
N GLN A 43 -4.08 8.74 -12.23
CA GLN A 43 -3.54 8.45 -10.90
C GLN A 43 -4.44 7.52 -10.11
N GLN A 44 -5.75 7.74 -10.14
CA GLN A 44 -6.70 6.89 -9.42
C GLN A 44 -6.70 5.46 -9.95
N LYS A 45 -6.72 5.30 -11.27
CA LYS A 45 -6.62 4.00 -11.92
C LYS A 45 -5.29 3.29 -11.61
N ALA A 46 -4.19 4.04 -11.54
CA ALA A 46 -2.90 3.49 -11.17
C ALA A 46 -2.90 2.96 -9.72
N LYS A 47 -3.46 3.71 -8.77
CA LYS A 47 -3.59 3.28 -7.37
C LYS A 47 -4.47 2.04 -7.22
N TYR A 48 -5.60 2.00 -7.92
CA TYR A 48 -6.49 0.85 -7.96
C TYR A 48 -5.76 -0.41 -8.47
N ASN A 49 -5.07 -0.30 -9.60
CA ASN A 49 -4.32 -1.42 -10.17
C ASN A 49 -3.16 -1.86 -9.27
N ALA A 50 -2.47 -0.91 -8.63
CA ALA A 50 -1.41 -1.22 -7.66
C ALA A 50 -1.95 -1.95 -6.42
N ALA A 51 -3.12 -1.56 -5.90
CA ALA A 51 -3.77 -2.26 -4.80
C ALA A 51 -4.16 -3.69 -5.20
N LYS A 52 -4.70 -3.87 -6.40
CA LYS A 52 -5.03 -5.20 -6.95
C LYS A 52 -3.78 -6.08 -7.13
N ALA A 53 -2.69 -5.50 -7.62
CA ALA A 53 -1.41 -6.20 -7.74
C ALA A 53 -0.86 -6.60 -6.37
N ASN A 54 -0.93 -5.72 -5.37
CA ASN A 54 -0.55 -6.02 -4.00
C ASN A 54 -1.32 -7.23 -3.43
N PHE A 55 -2.62 -7.30 -3.68
CA PHE A 55 -3.43 -8.45 -3.25
C PHE A 55 -2.94 -9.77 -3.86
N THR A 56 -2.71 -9.78 -5.16
CA THR A 56 -2.21 -10.97 -5.86
C THR A 56 -0.82 -11.38 -5.36
N ASN A 57 0.07 -10.42 -5.19
CA ASN A 57 1.42 -10.65 -4.70
C ASN A 57 1.43 -11.13 -3.25
N ALA A 58 0.60 -10.54 -2.38
CA ALA A 58 0.47 -10.97 -0.98
C ALA A 58 -0.07 -12.40 -0.89
N LYS A 59 -1.10 -12.73 -1.68
CA LYS A 59 -1.62 -14.10 -1.76
C LYS A 59 -0.53 -15.09 -2.17
N SER A 60 0.16 -14.81 -3.28
CA SER A 60 1.22 -15.70 -3.78
C SER A 60 2.37 -15.85 -2.77
N PHE A 61 2.72 -14.77 -2.07
CA PHE A 61 3.71 -14.80 -1.01
C PHE A 61 3.29 -15.70 0.16
N ILE A 62 2.07 -15.54 0.67
CA ILE A 62 1.54 -16.36 1.77
C ILE A 62 1.54 -17.84 1.37
N MET A 63 1.06 -18.16 0.17
CA MET A 63 1.02 -19.55 -0.33
C MET A 63 2.43 -20.14 -0.46
N ALA A 64 3.39 -19.38 -0.94
CA ALA A 64 4.77 -19.83 -1.05
C ALA A 64 5.42 -20.10 0.31
N GLU A 65 5.19 -19.25 1.30
CA GLU A 65 5.71 -19.45 2.66
C GLU A 65 5.06 -20.66 3.36
N ILE A 66 3.73 -20.84 3.20
CA ILE A 66 3.04 -22.02 3.71
C ILE A 66 3.59 -23.29 3.05
N SER A 67 3.80 -23.28 1.74
CA SER A 67 4.35 -24.42 1.02
C SER A 67 5.76 -24.80 1.47
N LYS A 68 6.62 -23.80 1.71
CA LYS A 68 7.96 -24.04 2.29
C LYS A 68 7.86 -24.67 3.67
N CYS A 69 6.95 -24.12 4.49
CA CYS A 69 6.73 -24.59 5.85
C CYS A 69 6.25 -26.05 5.87
N ASN A 70 5.31 -26.41 5.01
CA ASN A 70 4.76 -27.77 4.95
C ASN A 70 5.74 -28.79 4.34
N GLY A 71 6.70 -28.32 3.54
CA GLY A 71 7.70 -29.20 2.89
C GLY A 71 8.94 -29.50 3.72
N ASN A 72 9.25 -28.71 4.73
CA ASN A 72 10.39 -28.87 5.62
C ASN A 72 9.90 -28.64 7.05
N ASP A 73 10.22 -29.51 7.99
CA ASP A 73 9.87 -29.37 9.42
C ASP A 73 10.56 -28.17 10.10
N ASN A 74 10.71 -27.07 9.38
CA ASN A 74 11.37 -25.85 9.83
C ASN A 74 10.36 -24.86 10.39
N THR A 75 10.83 -23.95 11.21
CA THR A 75 10.07 -22.77 11.66
C THR A 75 10.13 -21.65 10.61
N LEU A 76 9.01 -20.95 10.42
CA LEU A 76 9.03 -19.66 9.76
C LEU A 76 9.49 -18.63 10.79
N ALA A 77 10.70 -18.14 10.64
CA ALA A 77 11.26 -17.13 11.52
C ALA A 77 11.12 -15.74 10.88
N PHE A 78 10.61 -14.79 11.65
CA PHE A 78 10.57 -13.38 11.28
C PHE A 78 11.41 -12.57 12.27
N VAL A 79 12.23 -11.68 11.74
CA VAL A 79 12.92 -10.64 12.50
C VAL A 79 12.45 -9.30 11.96
N ASP A 80 11.93 -8.45 12.83
CA ASP A 80 11.47 -7.11 12.44
C ASP A 80 12.65 -6.28 11.96
N ALA A 81 12.54 -5.71 10.75
CA ALA A 81 13.58 -4.88 10.15
C ALA A 81 13.82 -3.56 10.92
N LEU A 82 12.82 -3.12 11.72
CA LEU A 82 12.89 -1.89 12.50
C LEU A 82 13.24 -2.16 13.97
N ASN A 83 13.03 -3.38 14.46
CA ASN A 83 13.31 -3.79 15.83
C ASN A 83 13.85 -5.23 15.85
N ALA A 84 15.16 -5.37 15.82
CA ALA A 84 15.83 -6.68 15.79
C ALA A 84 15.54 -7.57 17.03
N ASP A 85 15.04 -6.98 18.11
CA ASP A 85 14.65 -7.73 19.31
C ASP A 85 13.27 -8.37 19.19
N TYR A 86 12.48 -7.96 18.18
CA TYR A 86 11.18 -8.56 17.90
C TYR A 86 11.32 -9.70 16.90
N THR A 87 11.25 -10.90 17.40
CA THR A 87 11.26 -12.13 16.60
C THR A 87 9.94 -12.88 16.76
N MET A 88 9.47 -13.48 15.69
CA MET A 88 8.26 -14.32 15.71
C MET A 88 8.55 -15.62 14.97
N ASP A 89 8.40 -16.73 15.66
CA ASP A 89 8.60 -18.05 15.10
C ASP A 89 7.26 -18.77 14.97
N VAL A 90 6.98 -19.27 13.78
CA VAL A 90 5.80 -20.12 13.51
C VAL A 90 6.29 -21.54 13.28
N VAL A 91 5.84 -22.46 14.11
CA VAL A 91 6.18 -23.87 13.98
C VAL A 91 5.49 -24.47 12.76
N CYS A 92 6.25 -25.21 11.96
CA CYS A 92 5.78 -25.93 10.80
C CYS A 92 5.36 -27.36 11.14
N PRO A 93 4.35 -27.92 10.48
CA PRO A 93 3.47 -27.26 9.51
C PRO A 93 2.54 -26.23 10.16
N VAL A 94 2.21 -25.21 9.42
CA VAL A 94 1.35 -24.12 9.93
C VAL A 94 0.01 -24.70 10.41
N GLY A 95 -0.42 -24.33 11.61
CA GLY A 95 -1.67 -24.81 12.19
C GLY A 95 -1.59 -26.13 12.93
N SER A 96 -0.45 -26.80 12.99
CA SER A 96 -0.27 -28.09 13.68
C SER A 96 -0.29 -28.00 15.21
N ALA A 97 0.10 -26.85 15.76
CA ALA A 97 0.13 -26.61 17.20
C ALA A 97 -1.08 -25.80 17.67
N THR A 98 -1.41 -25.94 18.96
CA THR A 98 -2.43 -25.13 19.60
C THR A 98 -2.08 -23.64 19.42
N GLY A 99 -2.95 -22.86 18.74
CA GLY A 99 -2.68 -21.47 18.39
C GLY A 99 -1.87 -21.24 17.13
N GLY A 100 -1.47 -22.29 16.39
CA GLY A 100 -0.63 -22.19 15.19
C GLY A 100 -1.21 -21.28 14.12
N ARG A 101 -2.53 -21.26 13.93
CA ARG A 101 -3.19 -20.32 13.00
C ARG A 101 -3.01 -18.87 13.42
N ASP A 102 -3.18 -18.56 14.70
CA ASP A 102 -3.09 -17.19 15.19
C ASP A 102 -1.66 -16.68 15.16
N ALA A 103 -0.69 -17.55 15.45
CA ALA A 103 0.73 -17.25 15.28
C ALA A 103 1.07 -16.98 13.80
N ALA A 104 0.54 -17.80 12.88
CA ALA A 104 0.72 -17.61 11.45
C ALA A 104 0.08 -16.29 10.96
N LEU A 105 -1.11 -15.96 11.47
CA LEU A 105 -1.76 -14.67 11.16
C LEU A 105 -0.90 -13.49 11.62
N GLY A 106 -0.32 -13.55 12.82
CA GLY A 106 0.61 -12.55 13.33
C GLY A 106 1.85 -12.41 12.42
N TYR A 107 2.48 -13.53 12.12
CA TYR A 107 3.66 -13.60 11.24
C TYR A 107 3.39 -12.97 9.87
N PHE A 108 2.33 -13.38 9.17
CA PHE A 108 2.03 -12.84 7.85
C PHE A 108 1.59 -11.38 7.89
N ARG A 109 0.88 -10.94 8.92
CA ARG A 109 0.53 -9.53 9.09
C ARG A 109 1.77 -8.66 9.19
N GLN A 110 2.74 -9.05 10.01
CA GLN A 110 3.97 -8.29 10.20
C GLN A 110 4.79 -8.23 8.91
N ILE A 111 5.01 -9.35 8.24
CA ILE A 111 5.75 -9.36 6.97
C ILE A 111 5.05 -8.53 5.89
N MET A 112 3.73 -8.62 5.80
CA MET A 112 2.99 -7.83 4.81
C MET A 112 3.08 -6.33 5.10
N TRP A 113 3.10 -5.94 6.37
CA TRP A 113 3.32 -4.55 6.77
C TRP A 113 4.66 -4.01 6.25
N ASP A 114 5.71 -4.79 6.34
CA ASP A 114 7.06 -4.39 5.95
C ASP A 114 7.26 -4.43 4.43
N LYS A 115 6.77 -5.48 3.78
CA LYS A 115 7.02 -5.75 2.35
C LYS A 115 6.15 -4.93 1.41
N PHE A 116 4.92 -4.62 1.78
CA PHE A 116 3.97 -3.97 0.90
C PHE A 116 3.68 -2.55 1.37
N LYS A 117 3.60 -1.62 0.43
CA LYS A 117 3.22 -0.23 0.70
C LYS A 117 1.82 0.05 0.20
N ASN A 118 1.08 0.84 0.96
CA ASN A 118 -0.26 1.23 0.57
C ASN A 118 -0.21 2.22 -0.60
N PRO A 119 -0.81 1.91 -1.77
CA PRO A 119 -0.76 2.77 -2.94
C PRO A 119 -1.49 4.12 -2.77
N TYR A 120 -2.46 4.16 -1.85
CA TYR A 120 -3.20 5.37 -1.54
C TYR A 120 -2.54 6.21 -0.46
N ASN A 121 -1.75 5.57 0.43
CA ASN A 121 -0.96 6.24 1.46
C ASN A 121 0.40 5.56 1.65
N PRO A 122 1.43 5.95 0.86
CA PRO A 122 2.74 5.28 0.89
C PRO A 122 3.48 5.38 2.24
N LYS A 123 3.04 6.27 3.14
CA LYS A 123 3.60 6.39 4.49
C LYS A 123 3.09 5.32 5.45
N LYS A 124 2.02 4.62 5.09
CA LYS A 124 1.43 3.54 5.88
C LYS A 124 1.72 2.18 5.23
N GLY A 125 1.91 1.15 6.05
CA GLY A 125 1.89 -0.23 5.59
C GLY A 125 0.55 -0.61 4.98
N VAL A 126 0.46 -1.77 4.32
CA VAL A 126 -0.79 -2.23 3.72
C VAL A 126 -1.71 -2.98 4.68
N VAL A 127 -1.16 -3.53 5.77
CA VAL A 127 -1.97 -4.32 6.72
C VAL A 127 -2.52 -3.40 7.79
N ILE A 128 -3.80 -3.57 8.08
CA ILE A 128 -4.40 -2.95 9.24
C ILE A 128 -4.09 -3.84 10.44
N ASP A 129 -3.33 -3.33 11.40
CA ASP A 129 -3.13 -4.00 12.67
C ASP A 129 -4.45 -4.02 13.46
N ALA A 130 -4.67 -5.10 14.20
CA ALA A 130 -5.81 -5.21 15.11
C ALA A 130 -5.82 -4.10 16.16
N ALA A 131 -4.65 -3.55 16.52
CA ALA A 131 -4.52 -2.41 17.43
C ALA A 131 -5.05 -1.09 16.85
N ASP A 132 -4.88 -0.85 15.56
CA ASP A 132 -5.38 0.35 14.88
C ASP A 132 -6.89 0.32 14.63
N ILE A 133 -7.51 -0.86 14.71
CA ILE A 133 -8.93 -1.04 14.38
C ILE A 133 -9.78 -1.36 15.62
N GLY A 134 -9.21 -1.41 16.81
CA GLY A 134 -9.95 -1.86 18.01
C GLY A 134 -10.53 -3.28 17.81
N SER A 135 -10.38 -4.12 18.77
CA SER A 135 -10.48 -5.59 18.84
C SER A 135 -11.64 -6.33 18.13
N ALA A 136 -12.35 -5.75 17.15
CA ALA A 136 -13.52 -6.37 16.52
C ALA A 136 -13.66 -6.06 15.02
N LYS A 137 -12.64 -5.59 14.32
CA LYS A 137 -12.84 -5.14 12.94
C LYS A 137 -12.39 -6.16 11.92
N THR A 138 -13.31 -7.06 11.67
CA THR A 138 -13.39 -8.05 10.59
C THR A 138 -13.33 -7.42 9.19
N ALA A 139 -13.25 -8.27 8.15
CA ALA A 139 -13.43 -7.88 6.74
C ALA A 139 -14.63 -6.94 6.50
N ALA A 140 -15.67 -7.00 7.37
CA ALA A 140 -16.82 -6.10 7.36
C ALA A 140 -16.45 -4.63 7.58
N THR A 141 -15.37 -4.33 8.30
CA THR A 141 -14.94 -2.94 8.51
C THR A 141 -14.13 -2.37 7.36
N LEU A 142 -13.41 -3.21 6.61
CA LEU A 142 -12.86 -2.79 5.32
C LEU A 142 -13.99 -2.44 4.35
N ALA A 143 -15.17 -3.07 4.52
CA ALA A 143 -16.36 -2.83 3.70
C ALA A 143 -17.08 -1.51 4.03
N THR A 144 -17.04 -1.04 5.26
CA THR A 144 -17.63 0.25 5.67
C THR A 144 -16.68 1.40 5.33
N THR A 145 -16.35 1.51 4.17
CA THR A 145 -16.01 2.51 3.17
C THR A 145 -15.85 3.94 3.64
N THR A 146 -14.93 4.20 4.53
CA THR A 146 -14.33 5.51 4.57
C THR A 146 -13.09 5.50 3.68
N SER A 147 -12.76 6.65 3.09
CA SER A 147 -11.53 6.86 2.32
C SER A 147 -10.25 6.49 3.10
N GLU A 148 -10.37 6.29 4.40
CA GLU A 148 -9.28 5.96 5.32
C GLU A 148 -8.75 4.54 5.15
N HIS A 149 -9.56 3.61 4.64
CA HIS A 149 -9.18 2.19 4.51
C HIS A 149 -8.80 1.77 3.08
N LEU A 150 -8.66 2.73 2.16
CA LEU A 150 -8.25 2.44 0.79
C LEU A 150 -6.83 1.85 0.74
N GLY A 151 -6.70 0.74 0.03
CA GLY A 151 -5.43 0.05 -0.17
C GLY A 151 -4.95 -0.78 1.03
N PHE A 152 -5.74 -0.86 2.10
CA PHE A 152 -5.43 -1.71 3.23
C PHE A 152 -5.88 -3.15 3.01
N MET A 153 -5.08 -4.09 3.50
CA MET A 153 -5.38 -5.51 3.55
C MET A 153 -5.68 -5.93 5.00
N ALA A 154 -6.60 -6.86 5.16
CA ALA A 154 -6.81 -7.56 6.41
C ALA A 154 -6.55 -9.05 6.20
N LEU A 155 -5.81 -9.66 7.12
CA LEU A 155 -5.67 -11.09 7.22
C LEU A 155 -6.41 -11.55 8.48
N THR A 156 -7.44 -12.34 8.29
CA THR A 156 -8.35 -12.80 9.36
C THR A 156 -8.44 -14.32 9.36
N PRO A 157 -8.88 -14.93 10.47
CA PRO A 157 -9.24 -16.34 10.45
C PRO A 157 -10.21 -16.66 9.32
N GLY A 158 -9.99 -17.77 8.62
CA GLY A 158 -10.87 -18.24 7.57
C GLY A 158 -12.11 -18.97 8.14
N LYS A 159 -12.84 -19.66 7.27
CA LYS A 159 -14.05 -20.41 7.66
C LYS A 159 -13.73 -21.66 8.46
N THR A 160 -12.56 -22.22 8.28
CA THR A 160 -12.08 -23.41 8.97
C THR A 160 -10.89 -23.08 9.87
N ASP A 161 -10.59 -23.93 10.84
CA ASP A 161 -9.45 -23.75 11.73
C ASP A 161 -8.09 -23.84 11.03
N ILE A 162 -8.09 -24.35 9.80
CA ILE A 162 -6.92 -24.51 8.93
C ILE A 162 -6.95 -23.56 7.73
N SER A 163 -7.67 -22.45 7.82
CA SER A 163 -7.72 -21.47 6.74
C SER A 163 -7.58 -20.03 7.26
N MET A 164 -7.04 -19.17 6.40
CA MET A 164 -6.96 -17.73 6.58
C MET A 164 -7.69 -17.02 5.45
N ARG A 165 -8.22 -15.85 5.74
CA ARG A 165 -8.87 -15.02 4.71
C ARG A 165 -8.09 -13.74 4.52
N LEU A 166 -7.60 -13.53 3.29
CA LEU A 166 -7.02 -12.27 2.86
C LEU A 166 -8.10 -11.41 2.19
N THR A 167 -8.27 -10.20 2.67
CA THR A 167 -9.22 -9.22 2.11
C THR A 167 -8.49 -7.89 1.90
N ILE A 168 -8.77 -7.20 0.81
CA ILE A 168 -8.25 -5.86 0.51
C ILE A 168 -9.37 -4.94 0.04
N ASN A 169 -9.31 -3.68 0.45
CA ASN A 169 -10.11 -2.61 -0.14
C ASN A 169 -9.31 -1.94 -1.25
N ILE A 170 -9.65 -2.22 -2.51
CA ILE A 170 -8.94 -1.68 -3.67
C ILE A 170 -9.50 -0.34 -4.15
N GLY A 171 -10.58 0.15 -3.55
CA GLY A 171 -11.24 1.37 -3.96
C GLY A 171 -12.07 1.20 -5.22
N THR A 172 -12.23 2.26 -5.99
CA THR A 172 -12.92 2.27 -7.29
C THR A 172 -11.98 2.71 -8.40
N GLN A 173 -12.21 2.24 -9.63
CA GLN A 173 -11.39 2.65 -10.78
C GLN A 173 -11.51 4.14 -11.10
N THR A 174 -12.67 4.72 -10.87
CA THR A 174 -12.99 6.10 -11.18
C THR A 174 -12.81 7.06 -10.00
N GLY A 175 -12.60 6.53 -8.80
CA GLY A 175 -12.59 7.30 -7.55
C GLY A 175 -14.00 7.71 -7.07
N VAL A 176 -15.05 7.30 -7.77
CA VAL A 176 -16.46 7.57 -7.45
C VAL A 176 -17.23 6.26 -7.36
N GLY A 177 -18.11 6.14 -6.40
CA GLY A 177 -18.93 4.95 -6.16
C GLY A 177 -18.51 4.13 -4.95
N THR A 178 -19.04 2.92 -4.85
CA THR A 178 -18.74 1.98 -3.76
C THR A 178 -17.37 1.34 -3.97
N ASN A 179 -16.56 1.26 -2.91
CA ASN A 179 -15.26 0.60 -2.97
C ASN A 179 -15.42 -0.90 -3.27
N GLU A 180 -14.54 -1.41 -4.09
CA GLU A 180 -14.46 -2.84 -4.40
C GLU A 180 -13.59 -3.54 -3.36
N LEU A 181 -14.09 -4.66 -2.84
CA LEU A 181 -13.35 -5.55 -1.95
C LEU A 181 -12.95 -6.82 -2.71
N LEU A 182 -11.69 -7.16 -2.67
CA LEU A 182 -11.23 -8.48 -3.05
C LEU A 182 -11.04 -9.30 -1.78
N SER A 183 -11.57 -10.53 -1.77
CA SER A 183 -11.40 -11.43 -0.65
C SER A 183 -11.16 -12.85 -1.15
N GLN A 184 -10.20 -13.54 -0.54
CA GLN A 184 -9.89 -14.93 -0.85
C GLN A 184 -9.50 -15.70 0.41
N GLU A 185 -9.97 -16.93 0.47
CA GLU A 185 -9.59 -17.89 1.48
C GLU A 185 -8.32 -18.64 1.02
N ILE A 186 -7.40 -18.83 1.94
CA ILE A 186 -6.11 -19.51 1.73
C ILE A 186 -6.09 -20.66 2.72
N GLY A 187 -6.01 -21.91 2.22
CA GLY A 187 -5.80 -23.11 3.02
C GLY A 187 -4.39 -23.13 3.61
N ILE A 188 -4.27 -23.64 4.84
CA ILE A 188 -2.98 -23.71 5.54
C ILE A 188 -2.32 -25.09 5.31
N ASN A 189 -3.11 -26.12 4.99
CA ASN A 189 -2.68 -27.53 4.88
C ASN A 189 -2.88 -28.14 3.48
N GLU A 190 -2.96 -27.29 2.42
CA GLU A 190 -3.01 -27.79 1.03
C GLU A 190 -1.64 -27.86 0.40
#